data_4248168f043cdacd64e2726a74471b55
#
_entry.id   4248168f043cdacd64e2726a74471b55
#
_cell.length_a   1.000
_cell.length_b   1.000
_cell.length_c   1.000
_cell.angle_alpha   90.00
_cell.angle_beta   90.00
_cell.angle_gamma   90.00
#
_symmetry.space_group_name_H-M   'P 1'
#
loop_
_entity.id
_entity.type
_entity.pdbx_description
1 polymer ?
#
loop_
_entity_poly.entity_id
_entity_poly.type
_entity_poly.pdbx_seq_one_letter_code
_entity_poly.pdbx_strand_id
1 'polypeptide(L)'
;ANISEGFGRYHYKDSKNFYYYSRGSLYETKTWLSKAHSRKLVPDEEFQSFINNIDSIGVKLNNYINTIGKTSLGDGQKPNYYK
;
A
#
# COMPACT_ATOMS: atom_id res chain seq x y z
N ALA A 1 6.59 28.74 -1.30
CA ALA A 1 6.16 28.03 -2.50
C ALA A 1 7.16 26.97 -2.91
N ASN A 2 8.42 27.36 -2.98
CA ASN A 2 9.47 26.41 -3.37
C ASN A 2 9.67 25.33 -2.34
N ILE A 3 9.53 25.67 -1.08
CA ILE A 3 9.63 24.70 0.03
C ILE A 3 8.53 23.68 -0.08
N SER A 4 7.32 24.14 -0.37
CA SER A 4 6.18 23.25 -0.50
C SER A 4 6.34 22.29 -1.66
N GLU A 5 6.85 22.76 -2.78
CA GLU A 5 7.07 21.91 -3.94
C GLU A 5 8.14 20.86 -3.68
N GLY A 6 9.25 21.28 -3.10
CA GLY A 6 10.32 20.36 -2.76
C GLY A 6 9.89 19.32 -1.73
N PHE A 7 9.13 19.76 -0.73
CA PHE A 7 8.59 18.87 0.27
C PHE A 7 7.63 17.87 -0.35
N GLY A 8 6.78 18.32 -1.26
CA GLY A 8 5.84 17.44 -1.93
C GLY A 8 6.52 16.32 -2.72
N ARG A 9 7.56 16.65 -3.46
CA ARG A 9 8.31 15.64 -4.20
C ARG A 9 9.03 14.65 -3.29
N TYR A 10 9.63 15.15 -2.24
CA TYR A 10 10.28 14.30 -1.25
C TYR A 10 9.28 13.38 -0.57
N HIS A 11 8.16 13.95 -0.18
CA HIS A 11 7.10 13.22 0.50
C HIS A 11 6.54 12.11 -0.39
N TYR A 12 6.35 12.40 -1.67
CA TYR A 12 5.86 11.39 -2.61
C TYR A 12 6.85 10.23 -2.76
N LYS A 13 8.11 10.53 -2.91
CA LYS A 13 9.14 9.51 -3.05
C LYS A 13 9.20 8.62 -1.82
N ASP A 14 9.17 9.23 -0.65
CA ASP A 14 9.20 8.52 0.62
C ASP A 14 7.95 7.66 0.79
N SER A 15 6.80 8.21 0.46
CA SER A 15 5.53 7.48 0.53
C SER A 15 5.48 6.33 -0.45
N LYS A 16 6.08 6.50 -1.62
CA LYS A 16 6.17 5.44 -2.62
C LYS A 16 7.02 4.28 -2.11
N ASN A 17 8.14 4.58 -1.46
CA ASN A 17 8.98 3.57 -0.86
C ASN A 17 8.24 2.83 0.25
N PHE A 18 7.53 3.58 1.08
CA PHE A 18 6.70 3.02 2.13
C PHE A 18 5.62 2.11 1.55
N TYR A 19 5.00 2.54 0.46
CA TYR A 19 3.97 1.76 -0.21
C TYR A 19 4.51 0.40 -0.67
N TYR A 20 5.65 0.40 -1.36
CA TYR A 20 6.21 -0.86 -1.87
C TYR A 20 6.64 -1.79 -0.76
N TYR A 21 7.23 -1.23 0.29
CA TYR A 21 7.63 -2.01 1.45
C TYR A 21 6.41 -2.62 2.14
N SER A 22 5.39 -1.80 2.36
CA SER A 22 4.18 -2.25 3.04
C SER A 22 3.42 -3.29 2.22
N ARG A 23 3.36 -3.09 0.93
CA ARG A 23 2.72 -4.04 0.02
C ARG A 23 3.41 -5.40 0.09
N GLY A 24 4.73 -5.40 0.08
CA GLY A 24 5.51 -6.62 0.21
C GLY A 24 5.25 -7.31 1.54
N SER A 25 5.17 -6.54 2.62
CA SER A 25 4.89 -7.07 3.95
C SER A 25 3.51 -7.69 4.04
N LEU A 26 2.51 -7.07 3.42
CA LEU A 26 1.16 -7.63 3.38
C LEU A 26 1.13 -8.95 2.64
N TYR A 27 1.80 -9.01 1.50
CA TYR A 27 1.89 -10.23 0.71
C TYR A 27 2.55 -11.34 1.50
N GLU A 28 3.65 -11.03 2.18
CA GLU A 28 4.38 -11.98 3.00
C GLU A 28 3.53 -12.50 4.15
N THR A 29 2.81 -11.59 4.82
CA THR A 29 1.92 -11.95 5.91
C THR A 29 0.82 -12.89 5.40
N LYS A 30 0.25 -12.59 4.25
CA LYS A 30 -0.78 -13.42 3.65
C LYS A 30 -0.25 -14.82 3.35
N THR A 31 0.97 -14.91 2.87
CA THR A 31 1.64 -16.18 2.58
C THR A 31 1.82 -17.01 3.86
N TRP A 32 2.29 -16.37 4.93
CA TRP A 32 2.49 -17.06 6.21
C TRP A 32 1.16 -17.53 6.80
N LEU A 33 0.14 -16.70 6.72
CA LEU A 33 -1.21 -17.08 7.19
C LEU A 33 -1.75 -18.26 6.41
N SER A 34 -1.52 -18.28 5.09
CA SER A 34 -1.98 -19.39 4.24
C SER A 34 -1.28 -20.69 4.64
N LYS A 35 0.01 -20.62 4.93
CA LYS A 35 0.75 -21.78 5.39
C LYS A 35 0.25 -22.27 6.74
N ALA A 36 0.01 -21.37 7.68
CA ALA A 36 -0.50 -21.72 8.99
C ALA A 36 -1.88 -22.36 8.88
N HIS A 37 -2.71 -21.80 8.00
CA HIS A 37 -4.05 -22.33 7.77
C HIS A 37 -3.99 -23.75 7.17
N SER A 38 -3.11 -23.96 6.20
CA SER A 38 -2.96 -25.28 5.58
C SER A 38 -2.48 -26.34 6.57
N ARG A 39 -1.79 -25.91 7.62
CA ARG A 39 -1.34 -26.78 8.70
C ARG A 39 -2.36 -26.88 9.84
N LYS A 40 -3.53 -26.31 9.66
CA LYS A 40 -4.61 -26.32 10.62
C LYS A 40 -4.27 -25.63 11.93
N LEU A 41 -3.38 -24.65 11.87
CA LEU A 41 -3.00 -23.87 13.05
C LEU A 41 -3.92 -22.68 13.25
N VAL A 42 -4.66 -22.28 12.22
CA VAL A 42 -5.58 -21.16 12.24
C VAL A 42 -6.95 -21.67 11.77
N PRO A 43 -8.00 -21.47 12.56
CA PRO A 43 -9.35 -21.88 12.16
C PRO A 43 -9.81 -21.13 10.90
N ASP A 44 -10.69 -21.76 10.12
CA ASP A 44 -11.16 -21.20 8.86
C ASP A 44 -11.75 -19.81 9.00
N GLU A 45 -12.57 -19.59 10.00
CA GLU A 45 -13.23 -18.29 10.21
C GLU A 45 -12.22 -17.20 10.52
N GLU A 46 -11.24 -17.51 11.37
CA GLU A 46 -10.20 -16.55 11.70
C GLU A 46 -9.31 -16.27 10.50
N PHE A 47 -8.97 -17.31 9.76
CA PHE A 47 -8.17 -17.16 8.56
C PHE A 47 -8.87 -16.23 7.57
N GLN A 48 -10.15 -16.45 7.32
CA GLN A 48 -10.90 -15.63 6.38
C GLN A 48 -10.98 -14.18 6.85
N SER A 49 -11.14 -13.96 8.14
CA SER A 49 -11.16 -12.63 8.73
C SER A 49 -9.83 -11.92 8.53
N PHE A 50 -8.72 -12.60 8.78
CA PHE A 50 -7.39 -12.03 8.56
C PHE A 50 -7.17 -11.67 7.10
N ILE A 51 -7.53 -12.57 6.19
CA ILE A 51 -7.36 -12.31 4.76
C ILE A 51 -8.19 -11.10 4.33
N ASN A 52 -9.42 -10.99 4.78
CA ASN A 52 -10.27 -9.84 4.46
C ASN A 52 -9.67 -8.54 4.98
N ASN A 53 -9.09 -8.56 6.18
CA ASN A 53 -8.45 -7.39 6.74
C ASN A 53 -7.20 -7.00 5.95
N ILE A 54 -6.39 -7.97 5.56
CA ILE A 54 -5.19 -7.72 4.77
C ILE A 54 -5.57 -7.12 3.42
N ASP A 55 -6.58 -7.66 2.78
CA ASP A 55 -7.05 -7.14 1.49
C ASP A 55 -7.57 -5.71 1.63
N SER A 56 -8.30 -5.43 2.71
CA SER A 56 -8.79 -4.08 3.00
C SER A 56 -7.65 -3.09 3.19
N ILE A 57 -6.62 -3.49 3.93
CA ILE A 57 -5.44 -2.65 4.12
C ILE A 57 -4.75 -2.40 2.78
N GLY A 58 -4.65 -3.43 1.95
CA GLY A 58 -4.06 -3.30 0.63
C GLY A 58 -4.78 -2.27 -0.25
N VAL A 59 -6.11 -2.28 -0.22
CA VAL A 59 -6.91 -1.30 -0.96
C VAL A 59 -6.64 0.11 -0.45
N LYS A 60 -6.64 0.29 0.87
CA LYS A 60 -6.40 1.60 1.47
C LYS A 60 -4.99 2.11 1.16
N LEU A 61 -4.02 1.22 1.19
CA LEU A 61 -2.65 1.56 0.87
C LEU A 61 -2.51 2.01 -0.57
N ASN A 62 -3.17 1.31 -1.48
CA ASN A 62 -3.19 1.65 -2.89
C ASN A 62 -3.83 3.02 -3.14
N ASN A 63 -4.95 3.27 -2.48
CA ASN A 63 -5.62 4.57 -2.56
C ASN A 63 -4.74 5.68 -1.99
N TYR A 64 -4.05 5.40 -0.91
CA TYR A 64 -3.16 6.36 -0.28
C TYR A 64 -2.05 6.80 -1.24
N ILE A 65 -1.36 5.85 -1.86
CA ILE A 65 -0.25 6.22 -2.76
C ILE A 65 -0.74 6.95 -4.00
N ASN A 66 -1.90 6.58 -4.51
CA ASN A 66 -2.46 7.27 -5.66
C ASN A 66 -2.83 8.71 -5.34
N THR A 67 -3.39 8.93 -4.15
CA THR A 67 -3.75 10.27 -3.69
C THR A 67 -2.50 11.14 -3.49
N ILE A 68 -1.51 10.58 -2.83
CA ILE A 68 -0.25 11.30 -2.58
C ILE A 68 0.42 11.65 -3.91
N GLY A 69 0.44 10.74 -4.86
CA GLY A 69 1.01 10.99 -6.16
C GLY A 69 0.37 12.16 -6.87
N LYS A 70 -0.94 12.18 -6.88
CA LYS A 70 -1.70 13.27 -7.51
C LYS A 70 -1.42 14.60 -6.85
N THR A 71 -1.42 14.62 -5.53
CA THR A 71 -1.20 15.83 -4.76
C THR A 71 0.22 16.36 -4.95
N SER A 72 1.20 15.49 -4.88
CA SER A 72 2.61 15.88 -4.93
C SER A 72 3.03 16.40 -6.29
N LEU A 73 2.41 15.91 -7.36
CA LEU A 73 2.80 16.28 -8.71
C LEU A 73 1.98 17.42 -9.28
N GLY A 74 0.92 17.82 -8.59
CA GLY A 74 0.10 18.93 -9.04
C GLY A 74 -0.78 18.58 -10.22
N ASP A 75 -1.74 19.47 -10.49
CA ASP A 75 -2.75 19.22 -11.51
C ASP A 75 -2.20 19.28 -12.93
N GLY A 76 -1.27 20.19 -13.15
CA GLY A 76 -0.70 20.38 -14.46
C GLY A 76 0.32 19.34 -14.87
N GLN A 77 0.67 18.49 -13.94
CA GLN A 77 1.73 17.51 -14.15
C GLN A 77 1.22 16.11 -13.92
N LYS A 78 0.11 15.80 -14.52
CA LYS A 78 -0.40 14.46 -14.43
C LYS A 78 0.60 13.53 -15.08
N PRO A 79 1.14 12.62 -14.30
CA PRO A 79 2.27 11.85 -14.80
C PRO A 79 1.81 10.83 -15.82
N ASN A 80 2.58 10.74 -16.88
CA ASN A 80 2.35 9.74 -17.89
C ASN A 80 2.56 8.34 -17.37
N TYR A 81 3.31 8.19 -16.30
CA TYR A 81 3.57 6.88 -15.76
C TYR A 81 2.38 6.25 -15.04
N TYR A 82 1.29 6.97 -14.92
CA TYR A 82 0.04 6.37 -14.44
C TYR A 82 -0.67 5.56 -15.51
N LYS A 83 -0.21 5.67 -16.71
CA LYS A 83 -0.79 4.93 -17.82
C LYS A 83 -0.28 3.51 -17.89
#